data_cb6fb8cdc9045adb41752f3425cc6a4f
#
_entry.id   cb6fb8cdc9045adb41752f3425cc6a4f
#
_cell.length_a   1.000
_cell.length_b   1.000
_cell.length_c   1.000
_cell.angle_alpha   90.00
_cell.angle_beta   90.00
_cell.angle_gamma   90.00
#
_symmetry.space_group_name_H-M   'P 1'
#
loop_
_entity.id
_entity.type
_entity.pdbx_description
1 polymer ?
#
loop_
_entity_poly.entity_id
_entity_poly.type
_entity_poly.pdbx_seq_one_letter_code
_entity_poly.pdbx_strand_id
1 'polypeptide(L)' 'MRQTKRKTVVNRLRKSRLRHQIRSIRRLLASKDAKGVNDAMPATFSLIDRSARWGIIKKNTAARYKSRLQARLKAIA' A
#
# COMPACT_ATOMS: atom_id res chain seq x y z
N MET A 1 8.27 -22.58 -17.61
CA MET A 1 7.45 -23.10 -16.53
C MET A 1 7.99 -22.76 -15.14
N ARG A 2 9.27 -23.00 -14.88
CA ARG A 2 9.89 -22.62 -13.60
C ARG A 2 9.81 -21.12 -13.31
N GLN A 3 10.00 -20.28 -14.35
CA GLN A 3 9.92 -18.83 -14.22
C GLN A 3 8.51 -18.37 -13.88
N THR A 4 7.48 -19.02 -14.43
CA THR A 4 6.08 -18.67 -14.16
C THR A 4 5.72 -18.93 -12.69
N LYS A 5 6.16 -20.08 -12.15
CA LYS A 5 5.93 -20.42 -10.74
C LYS A 5 6.64 -19.43 -9.79
N ARG A 6 7.89 -19.05 -10.11
CA ARG A 6 8.64 -18.04 -9.34
C ARG A 6 7.93 -16.70 -9.35
N LYS A 7 7.49 -16.25 -10.52
CA LYS A 7 6.73 -14.99 -10.63
C LYS A 7 5.47 -15.03 -9.79
N THR A 8 4.74 -16.14 -9.82
CA THR A 8 3.51 -16.29 -9.04
C THR A 8 3.79 -16.21 -7.55
N VAL A 9 4.81 -16.91 -7.05
CA VAL A 9 5.19 -16.89 -5.63
C VAL A 9 5.63 -15.49 -5.21
N VAL A 10 6.51 -14.86 -5.98
CA VAL A 10 7.01 -13.51 -5.70
C VAL A 10 5.85 -12.51 -5.71
N ASN A 11 4.94 -12.61 -6.66
CA ASN A 11 3.78 -11.71 -6.75
C ASN A 11 2.84 -11.88 -5.55
N ARG A 12 2.65 -13.11 -5.07
CA ARG A 12 1.86 -13.37 -3.87
C ARG A 12 2.47 -12.72 -2.64
N LEU A 13 3.79 -12.85 -2.47
CA LEU A 13 4.51 -12.21 -1.38
C LEU A 13 4.39 -10.69 -1.44
N ARG A 14 4.53 -10.11 -2.63
CA ARG A 14 4.40 -8.68 -2.84
C ARG A 14 2.98 -8.19 -2.55
N LYS A 15 1.97 -8.93 -2.99
CA LYS A 15 0.57 -8.62 -2.67
C LYS A 15 0.31 -8.67 -1.17
N SER A 16 0.85 -9.68 -0.50
CA SER A 16 0.71 -9.81 0.95
C SER A 16 1.35 -8.63 1.69
N ARG A 17 2.53 -8.20 1.27
CA ARG A 17 3.20 -7.03 1.83
C ARG A 17 2.38 -5.76 1.64
N LEU A 18 1.83 -5.57 0.46
CA LEU A 18 0.99 -4.41 0.16
C LEU A 18 -0.25 -4.40 1.05
N ARG A 19 -0.95 -5.53 1.14
CA ARG A 19 -2.14 -5.66 1.99
C ARG A 19 -1.81 -5.40 3.45
N HIS A 20 -0.70 -5.95 3.93
CA HIS A 20 -0.27 -5.79 5.31
C HIS A 20 0.02 -4.32 5.62
N GLN A 21 0.72 -3.63 4.73
CA GLN A 21 1.04 -2.22 4.89
C GLN A 21 -0.22 -1.36 4.90
N ILE A 22 -1.17 -1.63 4.01
CA ILE A 22 -2.44 -0.91 3.94
C ILE A 22 -3.26 -1.15 5.21
N ARG A 23 -3.30 -2.38 5.72
CA ARG A 23 -3.99 -2.69 6.98
C ARG A 23 -3.37 -1.94 8.15
N SER A 24 -2.05 -1.90 8.22
CA SER A 24 -1.33 -1.18 9.28
C SER A 24 -1.68 0.30 9.28
N ILE A 25 -1.65 0.94 8.12
CA ILE A 25 -1.97 2.36 8.03
C ILE A 25 -3.46 2.63 8.32
N ARG A 26 -4.35 1.73 7.92
CA ARG A 26 -5.78 1.83 8.25
C ARG A 26 -6.03 1.75 9.74
N ARG A 27 -5.30 0.91 10.46
CA ARG A 27 -5.38 0.83 11.93
C ARG A 27 -4.97 2.14 12.58
N LEU A 28 -3.90 2.74 12.09
CA LEU A 28 -3.46 4.06 12.58
C LEU A 28 -4.50 5.13 12.29
N LEU A 29 -5.13 5.09 11.13
CA LEU A 29 -6.22 6.00 10.78
C LEU A 29 -7.43 5.80 11.68
N ALA A 30 -7.80 4.55 11.95
CA ALA A 30 -8.92 4.23 12.83
C ALA A 30 -8.69 4.70 14.27
N SER A 31 -7.46 4.62 14.76
CA SER A 31 -7.08 5.12 16.08
C SER A 31 -6.82 6.63 16.10
N LYS A 32 -6.97 7.30 14.97
CA LYS A 32 -6.74 8.75 14.80
C LYS A 32 -5.32 9.19 15.16
N ASP A 33 -4.35 8.30 14.94
CA ASP A 33 -2.93 8.58 15.17
C ASP A 33 -2.32 9.27 13.95
N ALA A 34 -2.54 10.57 13.83
CA ALA A 34 -2.07 11.36 12.69
C ALA A 34 -0.55 11.31 12.53
N LYS A 35 0.18 11.32 13.65
CA LYS A 35 1.64 11.23 13.63
C LYS A 35 2.11 9.87 13.08
N GLY A 36 1.54 8.78 13.58
CA GLY A 36 1.87 7.44 13.11
C GLY A 36 1.54 7.26 11.63
N VAL A 37 0.39 7.77 11.18
CA VAL A 37 0.02 7.74 9.76
C VAL A 37 1.02 8.55 8.94
N ASN A 38 1.36 9.73 9.38
CA ASN A 38 2.31 10.60 8.68
C ASN A 38 3.69 9.95 8.55
N ASP A 39 4.16 9.28 9.61
CA ASP A 39 5.44 8.57 9.60
C ASP A 39 5.42 7.36 8.67
N ALA A 40 4.29 6.67 8.57
CA ALA A 40 4.14 5.48 7.73
C ALA A 40 3.82 5.81 6.26
N MET A 41 3.35 7.00 5.97
CA MET A 41 2.89 7.40 4.63
C MET A 41 3.97 7.24 3.54
N PRO A 42 5.21 7.73 3.71
CA PRO A 42 6.22 7.60 2.66
C PRO A 42 6.51 6.14 2.28
N ALA A 43 6.64 5.27 3.27
CA ALA A 43 6.87 3.84 3.04
C ALA A 43 5.67 3.19 2.32
N THR A 44 4.45 3.54 2.73
CA THR A 44 3.23 3.04 2.12
C THR A 44 3.12 3.48 0.66
N PHE A 45 3.36 4.74 0.38
CA PHE A 45 3.32 5.27 -0.98
C PHE A 45 4.39 4.63 -1.86
N SER A 46 5.60 4.46 -1.34
CA SER A 46 6.68 3.78 -2.05
C SER A 46 6.28 2.35 -2.44
N LEU A 47 5.68 1.62 -1.51
CA LEU A 47 5.24 0.24 -1.76
C LEU A 47 4.09 0.19 -2.77
N ILE A 48 3.16 1.14 -2.72
CA ILE A 48 2.07 1.25 -3.70
C ILE A 48 2.63 1.49 -5.10
N ASP A 49 3.58 2.42 -5.24
CA ASP A 49 4.23 2.72 -6.52
C ASP A 49 4.99 1.53 -7.08
N ARG A 50 5.75 0.83 -6.24
CA ARG A 50 6.45 -0.39 -6.64
C ARG A 50 5.48 -1.47 -7.09
N SER A 51 4.37 -1.64 -6.38
CA SER A 51 3.34 -2.62 -6.71
C SER A 51 2.73 -2.34 -8.08
N ALA A 52 2.52 -1.08 -8.42
CA ALA A 52 2.06 -0.68 -9.75
C ALA A 52 3.11 -1.00 -10.82
N ARG A 53 4.41 -0.76 -10.55
CA ARG A 53 5.49 -1.12 -11.48
C ARG A 53 5.59 -2.62 -11.70
N TRP A 54 5.39 -3.41 -10.66
CA TRP A 54 5.44 -4.86 -10.75
C TRP A 54 4.21 -5.46 -11.42
N GLY A 55 3.20 -4.65 -11.72
CA GLY A 55 1.95 -5.12 -12.32
C GLY A 55 1.02 -5.84 -11.35
N ILE A 56 1.27 -5.73 -10.04
CA ILE A 56 0.42 -6.34 -9.01
C ILE A 56 -0.90 -5.59 -8.92
N ILE A 57 -0.86 -4.28 -9.05
CA ILE A 57 -2.03 -3.41 -9.11
C ILE A 57 -1.92 -2.50 -10.33
N LYS A 58 -3.06 -2.02 -10.80
CA LYS A 58 -3.11 -1.07 -11.91
C LYS A 58 -2.74 0.33 -11.43
N LYS A 59 -2.23 1.16 -12.33
CA LYS A 59 -1.89 2.56 -12.02
C LYS A 59 -3.06 3.32 -11.41
N ASN A 60 -4.26 3.10 -11.93
CA ASN A 60 -5.48 3.74 -11.40
C ASN A 60 -5.75 3.31 -9.96
N THR A 61 -5.54 2.03 -9.65
CA THR A 61 -5.69 1.51 -8.29
C THR A 61 -4.68 2.14 -7.34
N ALA A 62 -3.42 2.29 -7.79
CA ALA A 62 -2.38 2.93 -7.01
C ALA A 62 -2.74 4.39 -6.69
N ALA A 63 -3.19 5.15 -7.68
CA ALA A 63 -3.61 6.52 -7.51
C ALA A 63 -4.79 6.63 -6.53
N ARG A 64 -5.73 5.70 -6.62
CA ARG A 64 -6.89 5.63 -5.74
C ARG A 64 -6.48 5.40 -4.28
N TYR A 65 -5.58 4.47 -4.04
CA TYR A 65 -5.05 4.21 -2.69
C TYR A 65 -4.39 5.45 -2.09
N LYS A 66 -3.53 6.09 -2.86
CA LYS A 66 -2.83 7.30 -2.42
C LYS A 66 -3.82 8.42 -2.07
N SER A 67 -4.78 8.68 -2.95
CA SER A 67 -5.77 9.74 -2.75
C SER A 67 -6.62 9.48 -1.50
N ARG A 68 -7.08 8.25 -1.31
CA ARG A 68 -7.88 7.88 -0.15
C ARG A 68 -7.12 8.02 1.15
N LEU A 69 -5.85 7.57 1.16
CA LEU A 69 -5.01 7.66 2.36
C LEU A 69 -4.76 9.11 2.73
N GLN A 70 -4.46 9.96 1.76
CA GLN A 70 -4.26 11.39 2.00
C GLN A 70 -5.52 12.08 2.51
N ALA A 71 -6.68 11.76 1.92
CA ALA A 71 -7.95 12.32 2.34
C ALA A 71 -8.28 11.94 3.79
N ARG A 72 -8.05 10.70 4.17
CA ARG A 72 -8.28 10.23 5.54
C ARG A 72 -7.31 10.86 6.53
N LEU A 73 -6.05 11.03 6.14
CA LEU A 73 -5.07 11.71 6.98
C LEU A 73 -5.51 13.16 7.25
N LYS A 74 -5.96 13.88 6.23
CA LYS A 74 -6.47 15.23 6.37
C LYS A 74 -7.66 15.29 7.33
N ALA A 75 -8.51 14.28 7.31
CA ALA A 75 -9.68 14.23 8.18
C ALA A 75 -9.34 14.10 9.66
N ILE A 76 -8.20 13.50 9.99
CA ILE A 76 -7.77 13.30 11.39
C ILE A 76 -6.63 14.21 11.83
N ALA A 77 -6.02 14.91 10.90
CA ALA A 77 -4.88 15.81 11.21
C ALA A 77 -5.32 17.16 11.77
#